data_28c0ca583aea2e248e9aa3fafd677756
#
_entry.id   28c0ca583aea2e248e9aa3fafd677756
#
_cell.length_a   1.000
_cell.length_b   1.000
_cell.length_c   1.000
_cell.angle_alpha   90.00
_cell.angle_beta   90.00
_cell.angle_gamma   90.00
#
_symmetry.space_group_name_H-M   'P 1'
#
loop_
_entity.id
_entity.type
_entity.pdbx_description
1 polymer ?
#
loop_
_entity_poly.entity_id
_entity_poly.type
_entity_poly.pdbx_seq_one_letter_code
_entity_poly.pdbx_strand_id
1 'polypeptide(L)'
;MSHVRTPQPKTRPEWLKSMRAALIATVAVCVVLLAFAWPTATSRVENLPVAVVGSQEQIDTVTQKMPEHLLELHPVANREDAVNGIRSREVYGGIVLGEQPEILTASAASPVASQMLTGVGTNMQRGIDQQVIAGMQQALQKMASGGGAAPGGPGAPGQNGGAASDGAASGGAAQAQRGAGAQQAPGAPGATPPTVKVTDVVPLSDDDPRGSGLAIAGLPLTMGGMIGGVLISLLVTGVRKHLLAIALYGVLGGLALAGILQGVFGILQANYWANAAATGLGIAATASVIVGLNSLIGRPGIAVGAVLTMFIGNPISALTQPKEFILPPFGEIGQWLVPGLSGTVLRDLSYFPEANIAGQIWALIGWLTLGVILTVLGHHKNESALRTAEG
;
A
#
# COMPACT_ATOMS: atom_id res chain seq x y z
N MET A 1 -39.23 -66.93 -28.45
CA MET A 1 -38.25 -66.26 -27.58
C MET A 1 -38.19 -64.81 -28.00
N SER A 2 -38.91 -63.96 -27.28
CA SER A 2 -38.98 -62.50 -27.58
C SER A 2 -37.81 -61.78 -26.90
N HIS A 3 -36.90 -61.23 -27.68
CA HIS A 3 -35.81 -60.40 -27.18
C HIS A 3 -36.40 -59.06 -26.72
N VAL A 4 -36.50 -58.87 -25.40
CA VAL A 4 -36.75 -57.55 -24.78
C VAL A 4 -35.50 -56.69 -24.94
N ARG A 5 -35.55 -55.72 -25.87
CA ARG A 5 -34.52 -54.66 -25.97
C ARG A 5 -34.66 -53.72 -24.79
N THR A 6 -33.74 -53.77 -23.86
CA THR A 6 -33.57 -52.75 -22.86
C THR A 6 -33.23 -51.41 -23.52
N PRO A 7 -33.94 -50.32 -23.19
CA PRO A 7 -33.60 -48.98 -23.71
C PRO A 7 -32.21 -48.56 -23.23
N GLN A 8 -31.30 -48.34 -24.16
CA GLN A 8 -30.01 -47.76 -23.80
C GLN A 8 -30.19 -46.30 -23.31
N PRO A 9 -29.58 -45.92 -22.21
CA PRO A 9 -29.67 -44.55 -21.72
C PRO A 9 -29.07 -43.63 -22.79
N LYS A 10 -29.85 -42.60 -23.20
CA LYS A 10 -29.37 -41.55 -24.12
C LYS A 10 -28.18 -40.84 -23.49
N THR A 11 -26.97 -41.24 -23.86
CA THR A 11 -25.75 -40.55 -23.47
C THR A 11 -25.77 -39.14 -24.08
N ARG A 12 -25.73 -38.13 -23.24
CA ARG A 12 -25.62 -36.73 -23.71
C ARG A 12 -24.36 -36.63 -24.55
N PRO A 13 -24.40 -35.95 -25.73
CA PRO A 13 -23.28 -35.88 -26.65
C PRO A 13 -22.05 -35.29 -25.95
N GLU A 14 -20.89 -35.89 -26.14
CA GLU A 14 -19.64 -35.51 -25.42
C GLU A 14 -19.20 -34.07 -25.67
N TRP A 15 -19.46 -33.54 -26.87
CA TRP A 15 -19.20 -32.14 -27.16
C TRP A 15 -19.96 -31.16 -26.27
N LEU A 16 -21.16 -31.53 -25.79
CA LEU A 16 -21.95 -30.70 -24.86
C LEU A 16 -21.29 -30.64 -23.47
N LYS A 17 -20.63 -31.71 -23.04
CA LYS A 17 -19.83 -31.75 -21.79
C LYS A 17 -18.62 -30.83 -21.91
N SER A 18 -17.91 -30.91 -23.05
CA SER A 18 -16.74 -30.07 -23.32
C SER A 18 -17.12 -28.58 -23.42
N MET A 19 -18.23 -28.27 -24.08
CA MET A 19 -18.73 -26.89 -24.18
C MET A 19 -19.13 -26.33 -22.80
N ARG A 20 -19.79 -27.14 -21.96
CA ARG A 20 -20.13 -26.72 -20.58
C ARG A 20 -18.88 -26.51 -19.73
N ALA A 21 -17.91 -27.40 -19.85
CA ALA A 21 -16.63 -27.26 -19.14
C ALA A 21 -15.88 -26.00 -19.59
N ALA A 22 -15.83 -25.72 -20.88
CA ALA A 22 -15.22 -24.49 -21.40
C ALA A 22 -15.95 -23.24 -20.93
N LEU A 23 -17.30 -23.25 -20.94
CA LEU A 23 -18.10 -22.11 -20.44
C LEU A 23 -17.85 -21.87 -18.94
N ILE A 24 -17.87 -22.93 -18.14
CA ILE A 24 -17.61 -22.82 -16.68
C ILE A 24 -16.18 -22.29 -16.44
N ALA A 25 -15.19 -22.81 -17.18
CA ALA A 25 -13.82 -22.34 -17.08
C ALA A 25 -13.69 -20.84 -17.48
N THR A 26 -14.35 -20.43 -18.56
CA THR A 26 -14.36 -19.02 -18.99
C THR A 26 -15.00 -18.13 -17.94
N VAL A 27 -16.16 -18.50 -17.40
CA VAL A 27 -16.82 -17.74 -16.33
C VAL A 27 -15.92 -17.65 -15.10
N ALA A 28 -15.29 -18.77 -14.70
CA ALA A 28 -14.37 -18.78 -13.56
C ALA A 28 -13.19 -17.80 -13.77
N VAL A 29 -12.57 -17.80 -14.97
CA VAL A 29 -11.47 -16.87 -15.29
C VAL A 29 -11.95 -15.42 -15.30
N CYS A 30 -13.14 -15.13 -15.84
CA CYS A 30 -13.71 -13.78 -15.78
C CYS A 30 -13.98 -13.32 -14.34
N VAL A 31 -14.50 -14.19 -13.48
CA VAL A 31 -14.71 -13.88 -12.06
C VAL A 31 -13.38 -13.59 -11.36
N VAL A 32 -12.34 -14.39 -11.62
CA VAL A 32 -11.00 -14.16 -11.08
C VAL A 32 -10.46 -12.82 -11.54
N LEU A 33 -10.53 -12.53 -12.85
CA LEU A 33 -10.08 -11.25 -13.40
C LEU A 33 -10.80 -10.08 -12.74
N LEU A 34 -12.14 -10.17 -12.61
CA LEU A 34 -12.93 -9.13 -11.98
C LEU A 34 -12.55 -8.97 -10.49
N ALA A 35 -12.34 -10.05 -9.75
CA ALA A 35 -11.98 -9.99 -8.33
C ALA A 35 -10.67 -9.23 -8.11
N PHE A 36 -9.67 -9.40 -8.98
CA PHE A 36 -8.38 -8.70 -8.87
C PHE A 36 -8.37 -7.32 -9.53
N ALA A 37 -9.07 -7.15 -10.66
CA ALA A 37 -9.09 -5.88 -11.36
C ALA A 37 -10.03 -4.86 -10.72
N TRP A 38 -11.15 -5.31 -10.11
CA TRP A 38 -12.17 -4.42 -9.57
C TRP A 38 -11.66 -3.48 -8.46
N PRO A 39 -10.95 -3.93 -7.41
CA PRO A 39 -10.46 -3.01 -6.38
C PRO A 39 -9.50 -1.97 -6.93
N THR A 40 -8.65 -2.35 -7.89
CA THR A 40 -7.70 -1.43 -8.55
C THR A 40 -8.39 -0.45 -9.49
N ALA A 41 -9.37 -0.93 -10.28
CA ALA A 41 -10.11 -0.12 -11.24
C ALA A 41 -11.08 0.86 -10.57
N THR A 42 -11.59 0.52 -9.37
CA THR A 42 -12.51 1.37 -8.60
C THR A 42 -11.81 2.15 -7.48
N SER A 43 -10.50 1.96 -7.34
CA SER A 43 -9.69 2.70 -6.35
C SER A 43 -9.80 4.20 -6.59
N ARG A 44 -10.08 4.93 -5.52
CA ARG A 44 -10.14 6.40 -5.53
C ARG A 44 -9.18 6.92 -4.46
N VAL A 45 -8.47 7.96 -4.81
CA VAL A 45 -7.62 8.68 -3.84
C VAL A 45 -8.54 9.59 -3.05
N GLU A 46 -9.10 9.06 -1.97
CA GLU A 46 -10.07 9.78 -1.13
C GLU A 46 -9.75 9.55 0.35
N ASN A 47 -9.95 10.60 1.16
CA ASN A 47 -9.92 10.56 2.62
C ASN A 47 -8.64 9.94 3.22
N LEU A 48 -7.47 10.26 2.64
CA LEU A 48 -6.20 9.79 3.23
C LEU A 48 -5.97 10.49 4.57
N PRO A 49 -5.84 9.77 5.70
CA PRO A 49 -5.56 10.36 7.00
C PRO A 49 -4.17 10.99 7.03
N VAL A 50 -4.11 12.30 7.31
CA VAL A 50 -2.88 13.09 7.33
C VAL A 50 -2.90 14.04 8.53
N ALA A 51 -1.83 14.06 9.32
CA ALA A 51 -1.67 15.03 10.40
C ALA A 51 -1.46 16.43 9.82
N VAL A 52 -2.01 17.45 10.44
CA VAL A 52 -1.76 18.84 10.06
C VAL A 52 -1.37 19.65 11.28
N VAL A 53 -0.28 20.41 11.17
CA VAL A 53 0.24 21.33 12.17
C VAL A 53 0.13 22.75 11.62
N GLY A 54 -0.55 23.62 12.33
CA GLY A 54 -0.71 25.03 11.95
C GLY A 54 -1.84 25.72 12.68
N SER A 55 -2.00 27.03 12.45
CA SER A 55 -3.18 27.74 12.95
C SER A 55 -4.43 27.30 12.18
N GLN A 56 -5.60 27.43 12.82
CA GLN A 56 -6.88 27.07 12.19
C GLN A 56 -7.07 27.80 10.84
N GLU A 57 -6.70 29.07 10.76
CA GLU A 57 -6.79 29.87 9.53
C GLU A 57 -5.90 29.33 8.41
N GLN A 58 -4.70 28.83 8.74
CA GLN A 58 -3.80 28.20 7.78
C GLN A 58 -4.37 26.86 7.29
N ILE A 59 -4.91 26.07 8.20
CA ILE A 59 -5.54 24.78 7.89
C ILE A 59 -6.73 24.99 6.96
N ASP A 60 -7.61 25.94 7.26
CA ASP A 60 -8.79 26.28 6.45
C ASP A 60 -8.36 26.76 5.04
N THR A 61 -7.31 27.56 4.96
CA THR A 61 -6.76 28.04 3.68
C THR A 61 -6.23 26.89 2.82
N VAL A 62 -5.54 25.93 3.43
CA VAL A 62 -5.01 24.77 2.72
C VAL A 62 -6.16 23.85 2.29
N THR A 63 -7.13 23.62 3.16
CA THR A 63 -8.32 22.80 2.88
C THR A 63 -9.11 23.35 1.69
N GLN A 64 -9.32 24.67 1.63
CA GLN A 64 -10.04 25.30 0.50
C GLN A 64 -9.34 25.21 -0.85
N LYS A 65 -8.00 25.06 -0.84
CA LYS A 65 -7.19 24.94 -2.07
C LYS A 65 -7.01 23.51 -2.55
N MET A 66 -7.35 22.52 -1.71
CA MET A 66 -7.26 21.11 -2.07
C MET A 66 -8.56 20.60 -2.66
N PRO A 67 -8.52 19.57 -3.52
CA PRO A 67 -9.73 18.86 -3.95
C PRO A 67 -10.48 18.31 -2.73
N GLU A 68 -11.81 18.42 -2.76
CA GLU A 68 -12.66 17.86 -1.71
C GLU A 68 -12.40 16.36 -1.57
N HIS A 69 -12.38 15.89 -0.33
CA HIS A 69 -12.17 14.47 0.02
C HIS A 69 -10.81 13.87 -0.34
N LEU A 70 -9.81 14.67 -0.76
CA LEU A 70 -8.48 14.12 -1.05
C LEU A 70 -7.77 13.64 0.22
N LEU A 71 -7.76 14.49 1.25
CA LEU A 71 -7.13 14.23 2.55
C LEU A 71 -8.16 14.36 3.68
N GLU A 72 -8.05 13.48 4.66
CA GLU A 72 -8.67 13.63 5.96
C GLU A 72 -7.64 14.25 6.91
N LEU A 73 -7.80 15.55 7.18
CA LEU A 73 -6.84 16.30 7.98
C LEU A 73 -7.10 16.12 9.48
N HIS A 74 -6.10 15.65 10.21
CA HIS A 74 -6.11 15.49 11.65
C HIS A 74 -5.25 16.60 12.28
N PRO A 75 -5.84 17.67 12.86
CA PRO A 75 -5.08 18.72 13.51
C PRO A 75 -4.33 18.18 14.73
N VAL A 76 -3.03 18.46 14.80
CA VAL A 76 -2.15 18.10 15.92
C VAL A 76 -1.37 19.32 16.39
N ALA A 77 -0.90 19.28 17.66
CA ALA A 77 -0.35 20.47 18.30
C ALA A 77 1.01 20.89 17.71
N ASN A 78 1.84 19.95 17.32
CA ASN A 78 3.19 20.20 16.87
C ASN A 78 3.71 19.14 15.90
N ARG A 79 4.90 19.38 15.34
CA ARG A 79 5.57 18.45 14.41
C ARG A 79 5.83 17.06 15.04
N GLU A 80 6.15 17.01 16.32
CA GLU A 80 6.48 15.76 17.00
C GLU A 80 5.25 14.87 17.14
N ASP A 81 4.09 15.46 17.45
CA ASP A 81 2.81 14.72 17.48
C ASP A 81 2.46 14.18 16.08
N ALA A 82 2.73 14.93 15.01
CA ALA A 82 2.55 14.43 13.65
C ALA A 82 3.48 13.25 13.36
N VAL A 83 4.75 13.31 13.76
CA VAL A 83 5.71 12.21 13.61
C VAL A 83 5.28 10.98 14.42
N ASN A 84 4.79 11.17 15.64
CA ASN A 84 4.29 10.08 16.49
C ASN A 84 3.05 9.41 15.86
N GLY A 85 2.10 10.20 15.32
CA GLY A 85 0.95 9.67 14.60
C GLY A 85 1.34 8.86 13.35
N ILE A 86 2.42 9.26 12.66
CA ILE A 86 2.99 8.48 11.56
C ILE A 86 3.58 7.17 12.06
N ARG A 87 4.38 7.20 13.14
CA ARG A 87 5.05 6.01 13.70
C ARG A 87 4.08 5.03 14.34
N SER A 88 2.98 5.51 14.92
CA SER A 88 1.89 4.67 15.44
C SER A 88 0.93 4.17 14.35
N ARG A 89 1.13 4.62 13.10
CA ARG A 89 0.27 4.31 11.93
C ARG A 89 -1.18 4.81 12.05
N GLU A 90 -1.39 5.88 12.78
CA GLU A 90 -2.68 6.57 12.83
C GLU A 90 -2.90 7.42 11.58
N VAL A 91 -1.81 7.96 11.01
CA VAL A 91 -1.82 8.75 9.77
C VAL A 91 -0.72 8.27 8.81
N TYR A 92 -0.89 8.54 7.52
CA TYR A 92 0.08 8.18 6.47
C TYR A 92 1.17 9.24 6.25
N GLY A 93 1.01 10.42 6.81
CA GLY A 93 1.97 11.51 6.72
C GLY A 93 1.48 12.75 7.44
N GLY A 94 2.18 13.88 7.22
CA GLY A 94 1.85 15.14 7.89
C GLY A 94 2.17 16.35 7.02
N ILE A 95 1.44 17.43 7.26
CA ILE A 95 1.65 18.75 6.66
C ILE A 95 1.93 19.72 7.80
N VAL A 96 3.14 20.24 7.87
CA VAL A 96 3.53 21.27 8.83
C VAL A 96 3.48 22.61 8.12
N LEU A 97 2.55 23.47 8.57
CA LEU A 97 2.35 24.81 8.05
C LEU A 97 3.13 25.81 8.91
N GLY A 98 3.60 26.89 8.33
CA GLY A 98 4.36 27.94 9.05
C GLY A 98 5.39 28.61 8.14
N GLU A 99 6.39 29.26 8.77
CA GLU A 99 7.47 29.95 8.05
C GLU A 99 8.34 29.02 7.24
N GLN A 100 8.51 27.76 7.69
CA GLN A 100 9.21 26.69 6.98
C GLN A 100 8.25 25.52 6.79
N PRO A 101 7.47 25.52 5.73
CA PRO A 101 6.51 24.44 5.50
C PRO A 101 7.23 23.11 5.22
N GLU A 102 6.74 22.04 5.85
CA GLU A 102 7.31 20.70 5.71
C GLU A 102 6.21 19.69 5.42
N ILE A 103 6.49 18.77 4.50
CA ILE A 103 5.68 17.58 4.25
C ILE A 103 6.39 16.38 4.88
N LEU A 104 5.71 15.72 5.79
CA LEU A 104 6.15 14.48 6.39
C LEU A 104 5.54 13.32 5.62
N THR A 105 6.35 12.39 5.18
CA THR A 105 5.92 11.18 4.49
C THR A 105 6.37 9.94 5.25
N ALA A 106 5.78 8.79 4.94
CA ALA A 106 6.23 7.49 5.41
C ALA A 106 6.13 6.51 4.24
N SER A 107 7.21 6.40 3.46
CA SER A 107 7.22 5.52 2.28
C SER A 107 7.01 4.06 2.66
N ALA A 108 7.44 3.63 3.84
CA ALA A 108 7.19 2.29 4.37
C ALA A 108 5.71 2.02 4.73
N ALA A 109 4.92 3.05 5.05
CA ALA A 109 3.49 2.90 5.28
C ALA A 109 2.73 2.63 3.98
N SER A 110 2.97 3.49 2.99
CA SER A 110 2.44 3.37 1.64
C SER A 110 3.24 4.22 0.66
N PRO A 111 3.93 3.61 -0.31
CA PRO A 111 4.63 4.35 -1.36
C PRO A 111 3.68 5.27 -2.17
N VAL A 112 2.44 4.82 -2.39
CA VAL A 112 1.42 5.60 -3.12
C VAL A 112 1.03 6.85 -2.33
N ALA A 113 0.77 6.72 -1.03
CA ALA A 113 0.47 7.86 -0.16
C ALA A 113 1.66 8.84 -0.06
N SER A 114 2.88 8.32 0.06
CA SER A 114 4.10 9.13 0.11
C SER A 114 4.31 9.94 -1.18
N GLN A 115 4.12 9.33 -2.35
CA GLN A 115 4.19 10.01 -3.64
C GLN A 115 3.12 11.10 -3.77
N MET A 116 1.90 10.81 -3.32
CA MET A 116 0.80 11.77 -3.33
C MET A 116 1.11 12.99 -2.44
N LEU A 117 1.59 12.77 -1.21
CA LEU A 117 1.98 13.83 -0.29
C LEU A 117 3.17 14.66 -0.83
N THR A 118 4.13 14.01 -1.47
CA THR A 118 5.22 14.70 -2.18
C THR A 118 4.67 15.59 -3.30
N GLY A 119 3.65 15.12 -4.02
CA GLY A 119 2.92 15.91 -5.01
C GLY A 119 2.23 17.14 -4.40
N VAL A 120 1.60 16.98 -3.23
CA VAL A 120 1.03 18.11 -2.46
C VAL A 120 2.11 19.12 -2.11
N GLY A 121 3.27 18.67 -1.61
CA GLY A 121 4.42 19.55 -1.31
C GLY A 121 4.90 20.32 -2.53
N THR A 122 5.00 19.66 -3.68
CA THR A 122 5.36 20.30 -4.95
C THR A 122 4.35 21.37 -5.39
N ASN A 123 3.06 21.11 -5.19
CA ASN A 123 2.01 22.09 -5.49
C ASN A 123 2.05 23.27 -4.52
N MET A 124 2.31 23.03 -3.23
CA MET A 124 2.52 24.09 -2.25
C MET A 124 3.72 24.96 -2.61
N GLN A 125 4.86 24.37 -3.00
CA GLN A 125 6.03 25.11 -3.45
C GLN A 125 5.71 26.00 -4.64
N ARG A 126 5.03 25.46 -5.66
CA ARG A 126 4.62 26.27 -6.82
C ARG A 126 3.73 27.47 -6.43
N GLY A 127 2.83 27.27 -5.46
CA GLY A 127 2.01 28.35 -4.93
C GLY A 127 2.83 29.44 -4.24
N ILE A 128 3.85 29.08 -3.46
CA ILE A 128 4.79 30.00 -2.82
C ILE A 128 5.60 30.76 -3.89
N ASP A 129 6.14 30.05 -4.87
CA ASP A 129 6.93 30.65 -5.95
C ASP A 129 6.11 31.66 -6.75
N GLN A 130 4.85 31.37 -7.05
CA GLN A 130 3.92 32.28 -7.74
C GLN A 130 3.66 33.54 -6.91
N GLN A 131 3.48 33.41 -5.60
CA GLN A 131 3.29 34.59 -4.72
C GLN A 131 4.54 35.47 -4.67
N VAL A 132 5.72 34.84 -4.59
CA VAL A 132 7.02 35.57 -4.61
C VAL A 132 7.18 36.32 -5.94
N ILE A 133 6.92 35.66 -7.06
CA ILE A 133 7.01 36.29 -8.40
C ILE A 133 6.01 37.44 -8.53
N ALA A 134 4.76 37.25 -8.10
CA ALA A 134 3.73 38.29 -8.13
C ALA A 134 4.12 39.49 -7.24
N GLY A 135 4.64 39.22 -6.04
CA GLY A 135 5.13 40.25 -5.14
C GLY A 135 6.31 41.04 -5.74
N MET A 136 7.26 40.37 -6.39
CA MET A 136 8.38 40.97 -7.08
C MET A 136 7.91 41.84 -8.27
N GLN A 137 6.95 41.36 -9.06
CA GLN A 137 6.36 42.14 -10.16
C GLN A 137 5.66 43.40 -9.65
N GLN A 138 4.90 43.30 -8.56
CA GLN A 138 4.26 44.45 -7.93
C GLN A 138 5.29 45.47 -7.40
N ALA A 139 6.39 44.99 -6.80
CA ALA A 139 7.47 45.85 -6.33
C ALA A 139 8.16 46.59 -7.49
N LEU A 140 8.44 45.89 -8.59
CA LEU A 140 8.98 46.48 -9.82
C LEU A 140 8.04 47.53 -10.45
N GLN A 141 6.73 47.22 -10.48
CA GLN A 141 5.74 48.18 -10.97
C GLN A 141 5.67 49.45 -10.08
N LYS A 142 5.72 49.27 -8.75
CA LYS A 142 5.77 50.40 -7.82
C LYS A 142 7.02 51.22 -7.99
N MET A 143 8.20 50.62 -8.23
CA MET A 143 9.43 51.35 -8.53
C MET A 143 9.34 52.07 -9.88
N ALA A 144 8.77 51.45 -10.88
CA ALA A 144 8.59 52.05 -12.21
C ALA A 144 7.55 53.21 -12.20
N SER A 145 6.49 53.08 -11.39
CA SER A 145 5.46 54.13 -11.27
C SER A 145 5.82 55.23 -10.26
N GLY A 146 6.74 54.96 -9.31
CA GLY A 146 7.23 55.95 -8.32
C GLY A 146 8.48 56.74 -8.77
N GLY A 147 8.93 56.51 -9.98
CA GLY A 147 10.10 57.16 -10.55
C GLY A 147 9.85 58.56 -11.07
N GLY A 148 9.59 59.52 -10.18
CA GLY A 148 9.44 60.91 -10.51
C GLY A 148 9.88 61.79 -9.36
N ALA A 149 11.17 61.82 -9.03
CA ALA A 149 11.89 62.98 -8.48
C ALA A 149 13.32 62.55 -8.10
N ALA A 150 14.22 62.66 -9.03
CA ALA A 150 15.61 62.76 -8.64
C ALA A 150 15.84 64.28 -8.26
N PRO A 151 16.39 64.59 -7.07
CA PRO A 151 16.95 65.89 -6.84
C PRO A 151 18.26 66.00 -7.66
N GLY A 152 18.29 66.98 -8.55
CA GLY A 152 19.43 67.24 -9.36
C GLY A 152 20.67 67.55 -8.54
N GLY A 153 21.80 67.05 -8.98
CA GLY A 153 23.12 67.47 -8.64
C GLY A 153 23.94 67.57 -9.91
N PRO A 154 24.75 68.69 -10.07
CA PRO A 154 25.28 69.09 -11.34
C PRO A 154 26.67 68.52 -11.61
N GLY A 155 26.94 68.31 -12.91
CA GLY A 155 28.21 68.50 -13.51
C GLY A 155 29.24 67.38 -13.50
N ALA A 156 29.61 66.89 -14.61
CA ALA A 156 30.62 67.34 -15.57
C ALA A 156 30.99 66.22 -16.56
N PRO A 157 31.68 66.59 -17.62
CA PRO A 157 31.60 65.85 -18.90
C PRO A 157 32.90 65.09 -19.21
N GLY A 158 32.84 64.27 -20.20
CA GLY A 158 34.08 63.88 -20.90
C GLY A 158 34.13 62.38 -21.23
N GLN A 159 33.96 62.21 -22.46
CA GLN A 159 34.85 61.81 -23.57
C GLN A 159 34.97 60.30 -23.84
N ASN A 160 34.51 60.06 -25.03
CA ASN A 160 35.18 59.35 -26.13
C ASN A 160 35.67 57.90 -25.99
N GLY A 161 35.16 57.12 -26.91
CA GLY A 161 36.05 56.59 -27.95
C GLY A 161 36.02 55.10 -28.15
N GLY A 162 35.58 54.73 -29.33
CA GLY A 162 36.30 53.82 -30.19
C GLY A 162 35.86 52.36 -30.27
N ALA A 163 35.11 52.12 -31.28
CA ALA A 163 35.40 51.28 -32.45
C ALA A 163 35.71 49.74 -32.24
N ALA A 164 34.83 48.97 -32.76
CA ALA A 164 34.95 47.90 -33.78
C ALA A 164 36.02 46.81 -33.60
N SER A 165 35.59 45.55 -33.70
CA SER A 165 35.76 44.71 -34.89
C SER A 165 35.44 43.23 -34.59
N ASP A 166 34.70 42.67 -35.47
CA ASP A 166 34.59 41.34 -36.06
C ASP A 166 35.43 40.18 -35.52
N GLY A 167 34.80 39.02 -35.53
CA GLY A 167 35.48 37.74 -35.48
C GLY A 167 34.55 36.54 -35.30
N ALA A 168 34.23 35.92 -36.42
CA ALA A 168 33.39 34.74 -36.53
C ALA A 168 34.05 33.44 -36.06
N ALA A 169 33.22 32.48 -35.85
CA ALA A 169 33.29 31.04 -36.19
C ALA A 169 33.53 30.01 -35.11
N SER A 170 32.58 29.13 -35.12
CA SER A 170 32.62 27.63 -35.07
C SER A 170 32.86 26.89 -33.76
N GLY A 171 31.85 26.12 -33.42
CA GLY A 171 31.96 24.67 -33.23
C GLY A 171 32.29 24.16 -31.83
N GLY A 172 31.38 23.37 -31.27
CA GLY A 172 31.74 22.44 -30.22
C GLY A 172 30.62 22.13 -29.22
N ALA A 173 29.93 21.06 -29.46
CA ALA A 173 29.01 20.47 -28.46
C ALA A 173 29.82 19.98 -27.25
N ALA A 174 29.50 20.46 -26.07
CA ALA A 174 29.91 19.85 -24.82
C ALA A 174 28.78 20.00 -23.81
N GLN A 175 28.25 18.86 -23.39
CA GLN A 175 27.40 18.74 -22.24
C GLN A 175 28.09 19.33 -21.02
N ALA A 176 27.49 20.28 -20.39
CA ALA A 176 27.91 20.77 -19.10
C ALA A 176 26.73 20.78 -18.14
N GLN A 177 26.84 19.95 -17.15
CA GLN A 177 26.12 20.08 -15.89
C GLN A 177 26.27 21.51 -15.42
N ARG A 178 25.15 22.22 -15.34
CA ARG A 178 25.12 23.54 -14.69
C ARG A 178 24.37 23.38 -13.37
N GLY A 179 25.15 23.31 -12.27
CA GLY A 179 24.73 23.86 -11.02
C GLY A 179 24.43 25.35 -11.23
N ALA A 180 23.17 25.72 -11.15
CA ALA A 180 22.79 27.14 -11.22
C ALA A 180 23.09 27.78 -9.87
N GLY A 181 24.26 28.39 -9.77
CA GLY A 181 24.46 29.46 -8.83
C GLY A 181 23.64 30.67 -9.27
N ALA A 182 22.54 30.92 -8.60
CA ALA A 182 21.78 32.14 -8.76
C ALA A 182 22.64 33.31 -8.27
N GLN A 183 23.08 34.18 -9.20
CA GLN A 183 23.68 35.44 -8.87
C GLN A 183 22.63 36.31 -8.17
N GLN A 184 22.85 36.58 -6.89
CA GLN A 184 22.10 37.55 -6.11
C GLN A 184 22.22 38.95 -6.71
N ALA A 185 21.07 39.53 -7.06
CA ALA A 185 20.99 40.96 -7.34
C ALA A 185 21.27 41.77 -6.06
N PRO A 186 22.08 42.85 -6.10
CA PRO A 186 22.38 43.63 -4.91
C PRO A 186 21.19 44.53 -4.57
N GLY A 187 20.50 44.28 -3.44
CA GLY A 187 19.62 45.30 -2.88
C GLY A 187 18.32 44.85 -2.21
N ALA A 188 18.22 43.64 -1.64
CA ALA A 188 17.17 43.37 -0.67
C ALA A 188 17.76 42.58 0.51
N PRO A 189 17.37 42.87 1.78
CA PRO A 189 17.83 42.11 2.92
C PRO A 189 17.30 40.68 2.80
N GLY A 190 18.19 39.72 2.80
CA GLY A 190 18.06 38.29 2.50
C GLY A 190 16.93 37.53 3.16
N ALA A 191 15.77 37.54 2.57
CA ALA A 191 14.79 36.52 2.78
C ALA A 191 14.85 35.55 1.58
N THR A 192 15.57 34.45 1.73
CA THR A 192 15.38 33.29 0.83
C THR A 192 13.91 32.90 0.86
N PRO A 193 13.24 32.76 -0.31
CA PRO A 193 11.85 32.36 -0.33
C PRO A 193 11.70 31.01 0.44
N PRO A 194 10.65 30.83 1.22
CA PRO A 194 10.44 29.62 1.96
C PRO A 194 10.34 28.42 0.99
N THR A 195 11.12 27.40 1.26
CA THR A 195 11.10 26.15 0.49
C THR A 195 10.35 25.09 1.27
N VAL A 196 9.47 24.37 0.60
CA VAL A 196 8.75 23.24 1.20
C VAL A 196 9.73 22.08 1.32
N LYS A 197 10.02 21.68 2.57
CA LYS A 197 10.85 20.53 2.85
C LYS A 197 10.00 19.27 2.78
N VAL A 198 10.52 18.19 2.17
CA VAL A 198 9.90 16.86 2.22
C VAL A 198 10.81 15.96 3.05
N THR A 199 10.26 15.37 4.10
CA THR A 199 11.01 14.48 5.01
C THR A 199 10.29 13.14 5.09
N ASP A 200 10.99 12.07 4.74
CA ASP A 200 10.49 10.70 4.95
C ASP A 200 10.81 10.27 6.38
N VAL A 201 9.78 10.15 7.22
CA VAL A 201 9.89 9.83 8.65
C VAL A 201 10.17 8.36 8.88
N VAL A 202 9.60 7.50 8.02
CA VAL A 202 9.80 6.06 8.04
C VAL A 202 10.12 5.61 6.62
N PRO A 203 11.43 5.68 6.24
CA PRO A 203 11.85 5.29 4.90
C PRO A 203 11.78 3.78 4.70
N LEU A 204 11.65 3.40 3.44
CA LEU A 204 11.81 2.02 3.01
C LEU A 204 13.26 1.55 3.14
N SER A 205 13.45 0.23 3.16
CA SER A 205 14.79 -0.39 3.10
C SER A 205 15.49 -0.02 1.78
N ASP A 206 16.82 0.13 1.85
CA ASP A 206 17.65 0.33 0.67
C ASP A 206 17.58 -0.87 -0.30
N ASP A 207 17.25 -2.06 0.20
CA ASP A 207 17.04 -3.27 -0.60
C ASP A 207 15.67 -3.29 -1.32
N ASP A 208 14.70 -2.52 -0.85
CA ASP A 208 13.37 -2.36 -1.48
C ASP A 208 12.97 -0.87 -1.60
N PRO A 209 13.73 -0.05 -2.34
CA PRO A 209 13.53 1.40 -2.38
C PRO A 209 12.20 1.85 -3.00
N ARG A 210 11.49 0.91 -3.66
CA ARG A 210 10.16 1.17 -4.24
C ARG A 210 9.02 0.73 -3.32
N GLY A 211 9.32 -0.03 -2.25
CA GLY A 211 8.32 -0.60 -1.34
C GLY A 211 7.38 -1.61 -2.00
N SER A 212 7.81 -2.16 -3.13
CA SER A 212 7.03 -3.14 -3.86
C SER A 212 7.19 -4.56 -3.30
N GLY A 213 8.25 -4.82 -2.54
CA GLY A 213 8.60 -6.15 -2.07
C GLY A 213 7.52 -6.76 -1.19
N LEU A 214 7.04 -6.05 -0.18
CA LEU A 214 5.97 -6.56 0.69
C LEU A 214 4.63 -6.71 -0.06
N ALA A 215 4.33 -5.79 -0.97
CA ALA A 215 3.15 -5.87 -1.81
C ALA A 215 3.20 -7.10 -2.75
N ILE A 216 4.36 -7.32 -3.38
CA ILE A 216 4.60 -8.49 -4.24
C ILE A 216 4.60 -9.78 -3.42
N ALA A 217 5.18 -9.77 -2.20
CA ALA A 217 5.22 -10.94 -1.33
C ALA A 217 3.83 -11.35 -0.80
N GLY A 218 2.87 -10.44 -0.74
CA GLY A 218 1.53 -10.71 -0.24
C GLY A 218 0.80 -11.83 -0.99
N LEU A 219 0.91 -11.86 -2.31
CA LEU A 219 0.30 -12.92 -3.12
C LEU A 219 0.96 -14.30 -2.87
N PRO A 220 2.30 -14.47 -2.95
CA PRO A 220 2.97 -15.73 -2.59
C PRO A 220 2.71 -16.19 -1.17
N LEU A 221 2.61 -15.30 -0.18
CA LEU A 221 2.28 -15.66 1.19
C LEU A 221 0.86 -16.24 1.30
N THR A 222 -0.11 -15.59 0.65
CA THR A 222 -1.49 -16.07 0.58
C THR A 222 -1.58 -17.42 -0.14
N MET A 223 -0.87 -17.55 -1.28
CA MET A 223 -0.78 -18.82 -2.02
C MET A 223 -0.09 -19.92 -1.20
N GLY A 224 0.97 -19.59 -0.47
CA GLY A 224 1.65 -20.52 0.44
C GLY A 224 0.67 -21.09 1.46
N GLY A 225 -0.06 -20.24 2.17
CA GLY A 225 -1.09 -20.66 3.10
C GLY A 225 -2.16 -21.55 2.45
N MET A 226 -2.61 -21.18 1.25
CA MET A 226 -3.59 -21.95 0.47
C MET A 226 -3.03 -23.32 0.04
N ILE A 227 -1.86 -23.36 -0.57
CA ILE A 227 -1.23 -24.61 -1.02
C ILE A 227 -1.00 -25.55 0.16
N GLY A 228 -0.47 -25.03 1.28
CA GLY A 228 -0.29 -25.82 2.50
C GLY A 228 -1.60 -26.41 3.02
N GLY A 229 -2.65 -25.60 3.08
CA GLY A 229 -3.99 -26.06 3.49
C GLY A 229 -4.56 -27.13 2.56
N VAL A 230 -4.41 -26.97 1.25
CA VAL A 230 -4.83 -27.96 0.25
C VAL A 230 -4.05 -29.27 0.41
N LEU A 231 -2.71 -29.20 0.49
CA LEU A 231 -1.88 -30.40 0.63
C LEU A 231 -2.17 -31.15 1.94
N ILE A 232 -2.28 -30.43 3.06
CA ILE A 232 -2.64 -31.03 4.34
C ILE A 232 -4.03 -31.69 4.23
N SER A 233 -5.01 -31.05 3.61
CA SER A 233 -6.36 -31.59 3.42
C SER A 233 -6.40 -32.88 2.58
N LEU A 234 -5.50 -33.02 1.60
CA LEU A 234 -5.48 -34.16 0.68
C LEU A 234 -4.57 -35.30 1.16
N LEU A 235 -3.47 -34.98 1.85
CA LEU A 235 -2.44 -35.97 2.21
C LEU A 235 -2.55 -36.47 3.66
N VAL A 236 -3.18 -35.70 4.53
CA VAL A 236 -3.27 -36.00 5.96
C VAL A 236 -4.70 -36.42 6.31
N THR A 237 -4.84 -37.42 7.16
CA THR A 237 -6.15 -37.91 7.64
C THR A 237 -6.19 -37.99 9.17
N GLY A 238 -7.31 -37.57 9.76
CA GLY A 238 -7.54 -37.56 11.22
C GLY A 238 -7.16 -36.24 11.88
N VAL A 239 -8.01 -35.80 12.82
CA VAL A 239 -7.95 -34.46 13.46
C VAL A 239 -6.60 -34.16 14.08
N ARG A 240 -6.07 -35.04 14.92
CA ARG A 240 -4.80 -34.84 15.62
C ARG A 240 -3.64 -34.62 14.63
N LYS A 241 -3.64 -35.39 13.52
CA LYS A 241 -2.61 -35.26 12.48
C LYS A 241 -2.78 -33.96 11.68
N HIS A 242 -4.01 -33.54 11.38
CA HIS A 242 -4.28 -32.24 10.76
C HIS A 242 -3.76 -31.09 11.62
N LEU A 243 -4.07 -31.09 12.92
CA LEU A 243 -3.63 -30.04 13.83
C LEU A 243 -2.09 -30.01 13.95
N LEU A 244 -1.46 -31.17 14.06
CA LEU A 244 0.02 -31.26 14.07
C LEU A 244 0.62 -30.75 12.75
N ALA A 245 0.03 -31.15 11.60
CA ALA A 245 0.52 -30.71 10.29
C ALA A 245 0.40 -29.19 10.11
N ILE A 246 -0.73 -28.58 10.53
CA ILE A 246 -0.93 -27.12 10.51
C ILE A 246 0.13 -26.42 11.39
N ALA A 247 0.36 -26.92 12.60
CA ALA A 247 1.34 -26.35 13.53
C ALA A 247 2.77 -26.44 12.95
N LEU A 248 3.17 -27.61 12.47
CA LEU A 248 4.49 -27.80 11.84
C LEU A 248 4.65 -26.96 10.58
N TYR A 249 3.60 -26.89 9.75
CA TYR A 249 3.59 -26.05 8.55
C TYR A 249 3.74 -24.56 8.90
N GLY A 250 3.05 -24.08 9.92
CA GLY A 250 3.20 -22.70 10.42
C GLY A 250 4.62 -22.42 10.87
N VAL A 251 5.20 -23.30 11.69
CA VAL A 251 6.57 -23.10 12.19
C VAL A 251 7.61 -23.16 11.06
N LEU A 252 7.64 -24.25 10.31
CA LEU A 252 8.63 -24.47 9.25
C LEU A 252 8.46 -23.47 8.10
N GLY A 253 7.22 -23.23 7.67
CA GLY A 253 6.91 -22.28 6.61
C GLY A 253 7.18 -20.83 7.04
N GLY A 254 6.86 -20.47 8.29
CA GLY A 254 7.17 -19.17 8.85
C GLY A 254 8.67 -18.88 8.87
N LEU A 255 9.47 -19.83 9.35
CA LEU A 255 10.93 -19.73 9.34
C LEU A 255 11.48 -19.63 7.91
N ALA A 256 11.05 -20.51 7.01
CA ALA A 256 11.56 -20.52 5.64
C ALA A 256 11.19 -19.24 4.88
N LEU A 257 9.91 -18.82 4.93
CA LEU A 257 9.45 -17.65 4.21
C LEU A 257 10.02 -16.34 4.77
N ALA A 258 10.09 -16.20 6.10
CA ALA A 258 10.75 -15.07 6.71
C ALA A 258 12.26 -15.05 6.37
N GLY A 259 12.91 -16.21 6.33
CA GLY A 259 14.31 -16.33 5.90
C GLY A 259 14.53 -15.86 4.47
N ILE A 260 13.62 -16.18 3.56
CA ILE A 260 13.66 -15.70 2.17
C ILE A 260 13.36 -14.20 2.09
N LEU A 261 12.29 -13.74 2.72
CA LEU A 261 11.86 -12.35 2.62
C LEU A 261 12.82 -11.38 3.31
N GLN A 262 13.40 -11.78 4.42
CA GLN A 262 14.35 -10.94 5.18
C GLN A 262 15.80 -11.21 4.80
N GLY A 263 16.20 -12.49 4.71
CA GLY A 263 17.62 -12.85 4.52
C GLY A 263 18.07 -12.81 3.06
N VAL A 264 17.18 -13.08 2.08
CA VAL A 264 17.55 -13.11 0.66
C VAL A 264 17.14 -11.81 -0.03
N PHE A 265 15.94 -11.31 0.24
CA PHE A 265 15.39 -10.16 -0.47
C PHE A 265 15.45 -8.84 0.33
N GLY A 266 15.76 -8.85 1.62
CA GLY A 266 15.80 -7.65 2.44
C GLY A 266 14.47 -6.89 2.57
N ILE A 267 13.33 -7.55 2.24
CA ILE A 267 11.99 -6.94 2.24
C ILE A 267 11.49 -6.71 3.68
N LEU A 268 11.70 -7.71 4.55
CA LEU A 268 11.33 -7.60 5.96
C LEU A 268 12.55 -7.09 6.74
N GLN A 269 12.27 -6.23 7.71
CA GLN A 269 13.30 -5.60 8.57
C GLN A 269 13.09 -5.99 10.04
N ALA A 270 13.96 -5.50 10.91
CA ALA A 270 13.90 -5.69 12.35
C ALA A 270 14.05 -7.16 12.81
N ASN A 271 13.19 -7.63 13.72
CA ASN A 271 13.38 -8.92 14.39
C ASN A 271 12.93 -10.11 13.54
N TYR A 272 13.85 -10.95 13.11
CA TYR A 272 13.59 -12.16 12.32
C TYR A 272 12.60 -13.12 12.98
N TRP A 273 12.71 -13.37 14.28
CA TRP A 273 11.84 -14.31 14.99
C TRP A 273 10.39 -13.81 15.06
N ALA A 274 10.21 -12.50 15.23
CA ALA A 274 8.90 -11.89 15.19
C ALA A 274 8.27 -12.00 13.78
N ASN A 275 9.06 -11.70 12.75
CA ASN A 275 8.63 -11.84 11.35
C ASN A 275 8.31 -13.30 11.00
N ALA A 276 9.13 -14.26 11.46
CA ALA A 276 8.89 -15.70 11.25
C ALA A 276 7.62 -16.17 11.97
N ALA A 277 7.41 -15.72 13.21
CA ALA A 277 6.20 -16.05 13.96
C ALA A 277 4.92 -15.47 13.30
N ALA A 278 4.97 -14.21 12.87
CA ALA A 278 3.85 -13.55 12.19
C ALA A 278 3.53 -14.21 10.84
N THR A 279 4.56 -14.49 10.02
CA THR A 279 4.42 -15.21 8.75
C THR A 279 3.83 -16.60 8.98
N GLY A 280 4.37 -17.32 9.96
CA GLY A 280 3.91 -18.67 10.34
C GLY A 280 2.46 -18.67 10.81
N LEU A 281 2.05 -17.70 11.63
CA LEU A 281 0.68 -17.53 12.07
C LEU A 281 -0.27 -17.26 10.89
N GLY A 282 0.10 -16.37 9.97
CA GLY A 282 -0.70 -16.04 8.78
C GLY A 282 -0.94 -17.25 7.88
N ILE A 283 0.13 -18.01 7.53
CA ILE A 283 -0.03 -19.19 6.66
C ILE A 283 -0.76 -20.33 7.39
N ALA A 284 -0.54 -20.51 8.71
CA ALA A 284 -1.26 -21.49 9.51
C ALA A 284 -2.75 -21.15 9.64
N ALA A 285 -3.10 -19.87 9.82
CA ALA A 285 -4.48 -19.40 9.84
C ALA A 285 -5.19 -19.70 8.51
N THR A 286 -4.55 -19.35 7.37
CA THR A 286 -5.08 -19.69 6.05
C THR A 286 -5.25 -21.20 5.87
N ALA A 287 -4.23 -21.99 6.18
CA ALA A 287 -4.26 -23.43 6.04
C ALA A 287 -5.34 -24.08 6.93
N SER A 288 -5.47 -23.61 8.18
CA SER A 288 -6.47 -24.13 9.13
C SER A 288 -7.91 -23.95 8.65
N VAL A 289 -8.23 -22.78 8.06
CA VAL A 289 -9.55 -22.50 7.49
C VAL A 289 -9.86 -23.46 6.34
N ILE A 290 -8.90 -23.69 5.44
CA ILE A 290 -9.08 -24.61 4.30
C ILE A 290 -9.27 -26.06 4.78
N VAL A 291 -8.42 -26.52 5.71
CA VAL A 291 -8.53 -27.86 6.33
C VAL A 291 -9.84 -28.00 7.09
N GLY A 292 -10.25 -26.97 7.83
CA GLY A 292 -11.49 -26.94 8.57
C GLY A 292 -12.72 -27.05 7.68
N LEU A 293 -12.79 -26.26 6.63
CA LEU A 293 -13.86 -26.30 5.64
C LEU A 293 -13.88 -27.64 4.90
N ASN A 294 -12.71 -28.19 4.54
CA ASN A 294 -12.63 -29.54 3.96
C ASN A 294 -13.15 -30.60 4.92
N SER A 295 -12.82 -30.52 6.21
CA SER A 295 -13.29 -31.48 7.22
C SER A 295 -14.81 -31.39 7.41
N LEU A 296 -15.40 -30.20 7.32
CA LEU A 296 -16.82 -29.96 7.58
C LEU A 296 -17.74 -30.31 6.39
N ILE A 297 -17.35 -29.91 5.17
CA ILE A 297 -18.18 -30.05 3.96
C ILE A 297 -17.51 -30.88 2.85
N GLY A 298 -16.34 -31.48 3.15
CA GLY A 298 -15.60 -32.31 2.20
C GLY A 298 -14.85 -31.50 1.15
N ARG A 299 -14.50 -32.12 0.02
CA ARG A 299 -13.71 -31.50 -1.06
C ARG A 299 -14.17 -30.11 -1.53
N PRO A 300 -15.47 -29.80 -1.63
CA PRO A 300 -15.93 -28.45 -1.92
C PRO A 300 -15.41 -27.39 -0.92
N GLY A 301 -15.15 -27.77 0.33
CA GLY A 301 -14.61 -26.89 1.36
C GLY A 301 -13.22 -26.34 1.03
N ILE A 302 -12.40 -27.11 0.32
CA ILE A 302 -11.09 -26.65 -0.20
C ILE A 302 -11.31 -25.47 -1.16
N ALA A 303 -12.24 -25.62 -2.09
CA ALA A 303 -12.55 -24.56 -3.06
C ALA A 303 -13.11 -23.30 -2.37
N VAL A 304 -14.02 -23.47 -1.40
CA VAL A 304 -14.58 -22.36 -0.63
C VAL A 304 -13.47 -21.61 0.14
N GLY A 305 -12.58 -22.34 0.82
CA GLY A 305 -11.47 -21.75 1.56
C GLY A 305 -10.48 -21.03 0.64
N ALA A 306 -10.17 -21.60 -0.51
CA ALA A 306 -9.31 -20.97 -1.51
C ALA A 306 -9.94 -19.70 -2.10
N VAL A 307 -11.23 -19.72 -2.41
CA VAL A 307 -11.96 -18.53 -2.88
C VAL A 307 -11.96 -17.44 -1.82
N LEU A 308 -12.28 -17.78 -0.58
CA LEU A 308 -12.34 -16.83 0.53
C LEU A 308 -10.97 -16.12 0.73
N THR A 309 -9.89 -16.89 0.76
CA THR A 309 -8.56 -16.34 1.09
C THR A 309 -7.90 -15.66 -0.10
N MET A 310 -7.94 -16.27 -1.29
CA MET A 310 -7.21 -15.77 -2.46
C MET A 310 -8.04 -14.82 -3.31
N PHE A 311 -9.30 -15.15 -3.61
CA PHE A 311 -10.09 -14.37 -4.56
C PHE A 311 -10.95 -13.28 -3.91
N ILE A 312 -11.20 -13.37 -2.62
CA ILE A 312 -11.87 -12.31 -1.85
C ILE A 312 -10.86 -11.58 -0.99
N GLY A 313 -10.18 -12.30 -0.10
CA GLY A 313 -9.31 -11.70 0.91
C GLY A 313 -8.11 -10.96 0.33
N ASN A 314 -7.42 -11.52 -0.66
CA ASN A 314 -6.22 -10.90 -1.19
C ASN A 314 -6.49 -9.62 -1.99
N PRO A 315 -7.49 -9.53 -2.90
CA PRO A 315 -7.75 -8.30 -3.65
C PRO A 315 -8.17 -7.10 -2.79
N ILE A 316 -8.91 -7.32 -1.71
CA ILE A 316 -9.37 -6.24 -0.82
C ILE A 316 -8.46 -6.05 0.41
N SER A 317 -7.32 -6.74 0.48
CA SER A 317 -6.40 -6.73 1.63
C SER A 317 -5.68 -5.40 1.87
N ALA A 318 -5.75 -4.44 0.94
CA ALA A 318 -5.03 -3.17 0.99
C ALA A 318 -3.50 -3.31 1.16
N LEU A 319 -2.90 -4.37 0.62
CA LEU A 319 -1.45 -4.60 0.70
C LEU A 319 -0.64 -3.63 -0.16
N THR A 320 -1.22 -3.20 -1.30
CA THR A 320 -0.55 -2.38 -2.31
C THR A 320 -0.89 -0.90 -2.21
N GLN A 321 -1.94 -0.54 -1.49
CA GLN A 321 -2.44 0.84 -1.37
C GLN A 321 -3.11 1.04 -0.01
N PRO A 322 -3.34 2.29 0.44
CA PRO A 322 -4.16 2.57 1.62
C PRO A 322 -5.54 1.92 1.54
N LYS A 323 -6.07 1.45 2.68
CA LYS A 323 -7.41 0.83 2.75
C LYS A 323 -8.52 1.82 2.37
N GLU A 324 -8.29 3.10 2.62
CA GLU A 324 -9.17 4.22 2.31
C GLU A 324 -9.37 4.41 0.80
N PHE A 325 -8.41 3.95 -0.02
CA PHE A 325 -8.52 4.01 -1.49
C PHE A 325 -9.37 2.90 -2.08
N ILE A 326 -9.68 1.87 -1.29
CA ILE A 326 -10.58 0.79 -1.70
C ILE A 326 -12.01 1.21 -1.37
N LEU A 327 -12.93 0.99 -2.31
CA LEU A 327 -14.34 1.37 -2.15
C LEU A 327 -14.91 0.88 -0.80
N PRO A 328 -15.44 1.78 0.04
CA PRO A 328 -16.06 1.39 1.31
C PRO A 328 -17.23 0.42 1.11
N PRO A 329 -17.43 -0.59 1.98
CA PRO A 329 -16.63 -0.90 3.18
C PRO A 329 -15.50 -1.94 2.94
N PHE A 330 -15.15 -2.24 1.69
CA PHE A 330 -14.30 -3.38 1.33
C PHE A 330 -12.86 -3.25 1.83
N GLY A 331 -12.29 -2.03 1.85
CA GLY A 331 -10.96 -1.80 2.41
C GLY A 331 -10.89 -2.15 3.89
N GLU A 332 -11.90 -1.75 4.67
CA GLU A 332 -12.01 -2.09 6.09
C GLU A 332 -12.18 -3.60 6.30
N ILE A 333 -13.10 -4.22 5.55
CA ILE A 333 -13.32 -5.67 5.61
C ILE A 333 -12.04 -6.44 5.27
N GLY A 334 -11.31 -5.99 4.26
CA GLY A 334 -10.07 -6.62 3.80
C GLY A 334 -8.98 -6.66 4.87
N GLN A 335 -8.92 -5.64 5.73
CA GLN A 335 -7.98 -5.58 6.85
C GLN A 335 -8.28 -6.59 7.96
N TRP A 336 -9.48 -7.17 8.02
CA TRP A 336 -9.86 -8.23 8.96
C TRP A 336 -9.75 -9.64 8.38
N LEU A 337 -9.44 -9.76 7.10
CA LEU A 337 -9.16 -11.04 6.46
C LEU A 337 -7.67 -11.41 6.59
N VAL A 338 -7.36 -12.71 6.57
CA VAL A 338 -6.00 -13.21 6.82
C VAL A 338 -4.93 -12.51 5.97
N PRO A 339 -5.11 -12.27 4.66
CA PRO A 339 -4.10 -11.57 3.86
C PRO A 339 -3.82 -10.13 4.35
N GLY A 340 -4.87 -9.35 4.63
CA GLY A 340 -4.74 -7.98 5.12
C GLY A 340 -4.09 -7.92 6.50
N LEU A 341 -4.55 -8.76 7.44
CA LEU A 341 -3.96 -8.91 8.77
C LEU A 341 -2.47 -9.26 8.70
N SER A 342 -2.11 -10.27 7.90
CA SER A 342 -0.73 -10.74 7.79
C SER A 342 0.19 -9.68 7.20
N GLY A 343 -0.26 -8.99 6.15
CA GLY A 343 0.53 -7.92 5.52
C GLY A 343 0.72 -6.71 6.42
N THR A 344 -0.32 -6.31 7.16
CA THR A 344 -0.24 -5.23 8.13
C THR A 344 0.72 -5.57 9.27
N VAL A 345 0.59 -6.75 9.88
CA VAL A 345 1.51 -7.20 10.95
C VAL A 345 2.95 -7.23 10.48
N LEU A 346 3.24 -7.78 9.30
CA LEU A 346 4.61 -7.85 8.78
C LEU A 346 5.20 -6.48 8.48
N ARG A 347 4.39 -5.55 7.96
CA ARG A 347 4.79 -4.16 7.73
C ARG A 347 5.10 -3.45 9.05
N ASP A 348 4.22 -3.62 10.04
CA ASP A 348 4.37 -2.96 11.32
C ASP A 348 5.56 -3.51 12.10
N LEU A 349 5.77 -4.81 12.14
CA LEU A 349 6.96 -5.43 12.73
C LEU A 349 8.26 -4.99 12.06
N SER A 350 8.23 -4.73 10.75
CA SER A 350 9.43 -4.37 9.99
C SER A 350 9.78 -2.89 10.09
N TYR A 351 8.79 -2.00 10.08
CA TYR A 351 9.03 -0.56 9.91
C TYR A 351 8.41 0.32 10.99
N PHE A 352 7.42 -0.19 11.75
CA PHE A 352 6.65 0.61 12.72
C PHE A 352 6.63 -0.04 14.11
N PRO A 353 7.77 -0.05 14.82
CA PRO A 353 7.86 -0.73 16.14
C PRO A 353 6.94 -0.11 17.20
N GLU A 354 6.45 1.11 16.99
CA GLU A 354 5.53 1.82 17.89
C GLU A 354 4.05 1.52 17.59
N ALA A 355 3.76 0.85 16.45
CA ALA A 355 2.39 0.50 16.07
C ALA A 355 1.81 -0.62 16.95
N ASN A 356 0.55 -0.48 17.30
CA ASN A 356 -0.14 -1.49 18.10
C ASN A 356 -0.70 -2.60 17.20
N ILE A 357 -0.01 -3.74 17.13
CA ILE A 357 -0.40 -4.91 16.34
C ILE A 357 -1.23 -5.95 17.12
N ALA A 358 -1.56 -5.69 18.38
CA ALA A 358 -2.24 -6.68 19.22
C ALA A 358 -3.59 -7.12 18.64
N GLY A 359 -4.38 -6.18 18.12
CA GLY A 359 -5.66 -6.47 17.49
C GLY A 359 -5.54 -7.41 16.29
N GLN A 360 -4.56 -7.17 15.44
CA GLN A 360 -4.30 -7.97 14.24
C GLN A 360 -3.81 -9.39 14.60
N ILE A 361 -2.93 -9.51 15.61
CA ILE A 361 -2.48 -10.81 16.11
C ILE A 361 -3.65 -11.61 16.68
N TRP A 362 -4.50 -10.99 17.51
CA TRP A 362 -5.69 -11.67 18.05
C TRP A 362 -6.68 -12.08 16.96
N ALA A 363 -6.84 -11.27 15.92
CA ALA A 363 -7.68 -11.63 14.78
C ALA A 363 -7.10 -12.82 13.99
N LEU A 364 -5.77 -12.89 13.77
CA LEU A 364 -5.11 -14.04 13.15
C LEU A 364 -5.26 -15.32 14.00
N ILE A 365 -5.10 -15.21 15.33
CA ILE A 365 -5.37 -16.30 16.26
C ILE A 365 -6.85 -16.71 16.18
N GLY A 366 -7.76 -15.77 16.05
CA GLY A 366 -9.19 -16.03 15.83
C GLY A 366 -9.46 -16.84 14.57
N TRP A 367 -8.83 -16.48 13.43
CA TRP A 367 -8.93 -17.23 12.19
C TRP A 367 -8.35 -18.64 12.31
N LEU A 368 -7.18 -18.79 12.95
CA LEU A 368 -6.58 -20.10 13.24
C LEU A 368 -7.51 -20.96 14.08
N THR A 369 -8.05 -20.39 15.16
CA THR A 369 -8.97 -21.07 16.08
C THR A 369 -10.26 -21.48 15.38
N LEU A 370 -10.83 -20.61 14.54
CA LEU A 370 -11.99 -20.93 13.72
C LEU A 370 -11.71 -22.16 12.84
N GLY A 371 -10.59 -22.20 12.14
CA GLY A 371 -10.21 -23.35 11.31
C GLY A 371 -10.04 -24.63 12.12
N VAL A 372 -9.45 -24.54 13.30
CA VAL A 372 -9.33 -25.69 14.24
C VAL A 372 -10.70 -26.18 14.68
N ILE A 373 -11.60 -25.28 15.09
CA ILE A 373 -12.97 -25.63 15.48
C ILE A 373 -13.70 -26.34 14.34
N LEU A 374 -13.64 -25.80 13.12
CA LEU A 374 -14.25 -26.41 11.94
C LEU A 374 -13.68 -27.80 11.66
N THR A 375 -12.36 -28.00 11.86
CA THR A 375 -11.70 -29.31 11.71
C THR A 375 -12.24 -30.32 12.70
N VAL A 376 -12.42 -29.95 13.98
CA VAL A 376 -12.93 -30.81 15.04
C VAL A 376 -14.42 -31.16 14.80
N LEU A 377 -15.23 -30.13 14.48
CA LEU A 377 -16.67 -30.32 14.21
C LEU A 377 -16.91 -31.25 13.00
N GLY A 378 -16.13 -31.07 11.93
CA GLY A 378 -16.22 -31.90 10.74
C GLY A 378 -15.89 -33.36 11.02
N HIS A 379 -14.93 -33.62 11.90
CA HIS A 379 -14.59 -35.00 12.32
C HIS A 379 -15.73 -35.65 13.08
N HIS A 380 -16.27 -34.98 14.08
CA HIS A 380 -17.39 -35.53 14.87
C HIS A 380 -18.62 -35.84 14.01
N LYS A 381 -18.93 -34.96 13.03
CA LYS A 381 -20.01 -35.20 12.07
C LYS A 381 -19.78 -36.45 11.24
N ASN A 382 -18.56 -36.68 10.76
CA ASN A 382 -18.23 -37.84 9.94
C ASN A 382 -18.24 -39.13 10.75
N GLU A 383 -17.77 -39.14 12.00
CA GLU A 383 -17.85 -40.32 12.89
C GLU A 383 -19.30 -40.70 13.25
N SER A 384 -20.14 -39.68 13.51
CA SER A 384 -21.56 -39.94 13.81
C SER A 384 -22.30 -40.54 12.61
N ALA A 385 -22.00 -40.04 11.39
CA ALA A 385 -22.58 -40.58 10.15
C ALA A 385 -22.18 -42.05 9.90
N LEU A 386 -20.93 -42.41 10.19
CA LEU A 386 -20.46 -43.82 10.07
C LEU A 386 -21.16 -44.74 11.07
N ARG A 387 -21.30 -44.32 12.32
CA ARG A 387 -22.02 -45.12 13.36
C ARG A 387 -23.51 -45.33 13.04
N THR A 388 -24.16 -44.33 12.39
CA THR A 388 -25.58 -44.46 12.00
C THR A 388 -25.74 -45.36 10.77
N ALA A 389 -24.70 -45.55 9.95
CA ALA A 389 -24.73 -46.42 8.78
C ALA A 389 -24.42 -47.91 9.12
N GLU A 390 -23.83 -48.19 10.31
CA GLU A 390 -23.46 -49.51 10.80
C GLU A 390 -24.52 -50.12 11.74
N GLY A 391 -25.50 -49.37 12.23
CA GLY A 391 -26.60 -49.80 13.08
C GLY A 391 -27.93 -49.85 12.33
#